data_3671f04420614f7ffffe257e9195c106
#
_entry.id   3671f04420614f7ffffe257e9195c106
#
_cell.length_a   1.000
_cell.length_b   1.000
_cell.length_c   1.000
_cell.angle_alpha   90.00
_cell.angle_beta   90.00
_cell.angle_gamma   90.00
#
_symmetry.space_group_name_H-M   'P 1'
#
loop_
_entity.id
_entity.type
_entity.pdbx_description
1 polymer ?
#
loop_
_entity_poly.entity_id
_entity_poly.type
_entity_poly.pdbx_seq_one_letter_code
_entity_poly.pdbx_strand_id
1 'polypeptide(L)'
;MTIAWLFPGQGSQSVGMGSDVLAASPAARAVFQRVDAALDEPLSKLILDGPEADLTVTANAQPAIVATSCAVLAAIRERVPDLAPPALAAGHSLGEYSALVAAGALELEDAVRLVRARGRAMQEAVAAGVGAISAIMGVEPERLEAFCVEAAQGEVVSPANFNAPGQIVIAGHAGAVARVSELVVAAKGRAIALKVSAPFHCALMAPAARVVERELTRVPIARPAFPIVANVDARPNADPARVKELLVRQVDGVVRWEESVRAMVAAGVTHALEIGPGKVLAGLVKRIAKDLKVLSVGDAAAVEQVAGFVGG
;
A
#
# COMPACT_ATOMS: atom_id res chain seq x y z
N MET A 1 -11.57 -15.96 -17.48
CA MET A 1 -10.75 -15.59 -16.31
C MET A 1 -11.00 -14.13 -15.96
N THR A 2 -11.25 -13.78 -14.69
CA THR A 2 -11.41 -12.40 -14.23
C THR A 2 -10.20 -12.03 -13.37
N ILE A 3 -9.47 -10.97 -13.74
CA ILE A 3 -8.18 -10.64 -13.16
C ILE A 3 -8.26 -9.33 -12.36
N ALA A 4 -7.60 -9.27 -11.20
CA ALA A 4 -7.31 -8.04 -10.46
C ALA A 4 -5.82 -7.71 -10.48
N TRP A 5 -5.49 -6.42 -10.36
CA TRP A 5 -4.12 -5.96 -10.11
C TRP A 5 -3.99 -5.46 -8.68
N LEU A 6 -2.97 -5.94 -7.99
CA LEU A 6 -2.67 -5.61 -6.60
C LEU A 6 -1.33 -4.88 -6.53
N PHE A 7 -1.27 -3.81 -5.74
CA PHE A 7 -0.06 -3.00 -5.60
C PHE A 7 0.40 -2.97 -4.14
N PRO A 8 1.66 -3.38 -3.87
CA PRO A 8 2.16 -3.48 -2.51
C PRO A 8 2.31 -2.12 -1.83
N GLY A 9 2.29 -2.14 -0.51
CA GLY A 9 2.52 -1.01 0.36
C GLY A 9 3.89 -1.05 1.05
N GLN A 10 4.06 -0.17 2.04
CA GLN A 10 5.28 -0.08 2.84
C GLN A 10 5.59 -1.40 3.56
N GLY A 11 6.87 -1.74 3.64
CA GLY A 11 7.36 -3.03 4.12
C GLY A 11 7.71 -4.02 3.00
N SER A 12 7.43 -3.66 1.73
CA SER A 12 7.84 -4.45 0.56
C SER A 12 9.16 -3.97 -0.07
N GLN A 13 9.67 -2.79 0.35
CA GLN A 13 10.91 -2.23 -0.16
C GLN A 13 12.14 -3.04 0.28
N SER A 14 13.13 -3.08 -0.59
CA SER A 14 14.49 -3.56 -0.32
C SER A 14 15.46 -2.88 -1.26
N VAL A 15 16.71 -2.71 -0.83
CA VAL A 15 17.77 -2.20 -1.72
C VAL A 15 17.93 -3.16 -2.89
N GLY A 16 18.05 -2.63 -4.10
CA GLY A 16 18.15 -3.38 -5.34
C GLY A 16 16.81 -3.83 -5.93
N MET A 17 15.66 -3.52 -5.31
CA MET A 17 14.35 -3.89 -5.86
C MET A 17 14.17 -3.34 -7.28
N GLY A 18 13.72 -4.20 -8.20
CA GLY A 18 13.50 -3.86 -9.62
C GLY A 18 14.76 -3.76 -10.48
N SER A 19 15.96 -3.99 -9.94
CA SER A 19 17.22 -3.86 -10.70
C SER A 19 17.27 -4.72 -11.95
N ASP A 20 16.83 -5.96 -11.88
CA ASP A 20 16.77 -6.90 -13.01
C ASP A 20 15.69 -6.53 -14.01
N VAL A 21 14.55 -6.01 -13.56
CA VAL A 21 13.49 -5.45 -14.43
C VAL A 21 14.01 -4.25 -15.20
N LEU A 22 14.75 -3.34 -14.55
CA LEU A 22 15.38 -2.20 -15.20
C LEU A 22 16.45 -2.63 -16.21
N ALA A 23 17.22 -3.69 -15.92
CA ALA A 23 18.19 -4.24 -16.86
C ALA A 23 17.50 -4.78 -18.11
N ALA A 24 16.37 -5.46 -17.97
CA ALA A 24 15.65 -6.13 -19.05
C ALA A 24 14.73 -5.21 -19.86
N SER A 25 14.15 -4.14 -19.27
CA SER A 25 13.08 -3.33 -19.89
C SER A 25 13.47 -1.85 -20.05
N PRO A 26 13.57 -1.34 -21.30
CA PRO A 26 13.65 0.09 -21.56
C PRO A 26 12.49 0.90 -20.98
N ALA A 27 11.26 0.37 -21.06
CA ALA A 27 10.08 1.04 -20.52
C ALA A 27 10.18 1.21 -19.00
N ALA A 28 10.68 0.20 -18.26
CA ALA A 28 10.92 0.30 -16.83
C ALA A 28 11.98 1.36 -16.48
N ARG A 29 13.09 1.43 -17.26
CA ARG A 29 14.11 2.49 -17.08
C ARG A 29 13.53 3.88 -17.26
N ALA A 30 12.67 4.06 -18.28
CA ALA A 30 12.03 5.35 -18.51
C ALA A 30 11.16 5.81 -17.32
N VAL A 31 10.49 4.87 -16.61
CA VAL A 31 9.73 5.19 -15.38
C VAL A 31 10.66 5.75 -14.31
N PHE A 32 11.79 5.11 -14.04
CA PHE A 32 12.75 5.59 -13.03
C PHE A 32 13.31 6.96 -13.35
N GLN A 33 13.66 7.21 -14.64
CA GLN A 33 14.13 8.52 -15.10
C GLN A 33 13.07 9.62 -14.91
N ARG A 34 11.79 9.32 -15.22
CA ARG A 34 10.67 10.24 -14.97
C ARG A 34 10.48 10.53 -13.48
N VAL A 35 10.64 9.52 -12.63
CA VAL A 35 10.51 9.68 -11.18
C VAL A 35 11.64 10.57 -10.63
N ASP A 36 12.89 10.33 -10.99
CA ASP A 36 14.02 11.16 -10.58
C ASP A 36 13.83 12.62 -11.02
N ALA A 37 13.44 12.83 -12.28
CA ALA A 37 13.13 14.16 -12.78
C ALA A 37 11.95 14.83 -12.08
N ALA A 38 10.89 14.07 -11.74
CA ALA A 38 9.74 14.60 -11.05
C ALA A 38 10.03 15.05 -9.61
N LEU A 39 10.93 14.37 -8.94
CA LEU A 39 11.32 14.66 -7.56
C LEU A 39 12.51 15.62 -7.46
N ASP A 40 13.22 15.87 -8.58
CA ASP A 40 14.51 16.57 -8.61
C ASP A 40 15.53 15.94 -7.61
N GLU A 41 15.48 14.61 -7.49
CA GLU A 41 16.30 13.82 -6.58
C GLU A 41 16.66 12.49 -7.25
N PRO A 42 17.87 11.92 -7.04
CA PRO A 42 18.25 10.62 -7.58
C PRO A 42 17.68 9.46 -6.74
N LEU A 43 16.33 9.37 -6.67
CA LEU A 43 15.64 8.32 -5.91
C LEU A 43 16.00 6.93 -6.45
N SER A 44 16.21 6.80 -7.77
CA SER A 44 16.65 5.57 -8.40
C SER A 44 17.95 5.03 -7.80
N LYS A 45 18.91 5.91 -7.52
CA LYS A 45 20.17 5.52 -6.87
C LYS A 45 19.93 4.99 -5.45
N LEU A 46 19.07 5.64 -4.67
CA LEU A 46 18.71 5.16 -3.33
C LEU A 46 18.02 3.78 -3.39
N ILE A 47 17.15 3.56 -4.38
CA ILE A 47 16.47 2.28 -4.57
C ILE A 47 17.47 1.17 -4.88
N LEU A 48 18.43 1.44 -5.78
CA LEU A 48 19.36 0.42 -6.31
C LEU A 48 20.54 0.17 -5.38
N ASP A 49 21.11 1.22 -4.83
CA ASP A 49 22.39 1.17 -4.11
C ASP A 49 22.24 1.36 -2.59
N GLY A 50 21.08 1.82 -2.11
CA GLY A 50 20.84 2.11 -0.69
C GLY A 50 21.47 3.40 -0.19
N PRO A 51 21.70 3.52 1.11
CA PRO A 51 21.62 2.45 2.12
C PRO A 51 20.17 2.10 2.53
N GLU A 52 19.99 0.90 3.06
CA GLU A 52 18.69 0.37 3.51
C GLU A 52 18.01 1.28 4.55
N ALA A 53 18.78 1.85 5.47
CA ALA A 53 18.26 2.73 6.50
C ALA A 53 17.57 3.96 5.91
N ASP A 54 18.14 4.55 4.85
CA ASP A 54 17.57 5.72 4.19
C ASP A 54 16.37 5.32 3.30
N LEU A 55 16.43 4.17 2.63
CA LEU A 55 15.32 3.67 1.83
C LEU A 55 14.09 3.36 2.70
N THR A 56 14.29 2.90 3.94
CA THR A 56 13.22 2.54 4.86
C THR A 56 12.52 3.77 5.47
N VAL A 57 13.13 4.94 5.43
CA VAL A 57 12.49 6.20 5.83
C VAL A 57 11.21 6.38 5.03
N THR A 58 10.08 6.61 5.71
CA THR A 58 8.75 6.64 5.10
C THR A 58 8.64 7.61 3.92
N ALA A 59 9.29 8.78 4.02
CA ALA A 59 9.35 9.76 2.95
C ALA A 59 10.03 9.22 1.67
N ASN A 60 10.96 8.28 1.79
CA ASN A 60 11.67 7.66 0.68
C ASN A 60 11.00 6.36 0.23
N ALA A 61 10.58 5.53 1.18
CA ALA A 61 9.98 4.22 0.90
C ALA A 61 8.71 4.34 0.03
N GLN A 62 7.85 5.34 0.32
CA GLN A 62 6.59 5.50 -0.42
C GLN A 62 6.83 5.77 -1.92
N PRO A 63 7.55 6.81 -2.34
CA PRO A 63 7.80 7.03 -3.76
C PRO A 63 8.66 5.92 -4.39
N ALA A 64 9.55 5.27 -3.65
CA ALA A 64 10.36 4.17 -4.14
C ALA A 64 9.50 2.94 -4.53
N ILE A 65 8.51 2.58 -3.70
CA ILE A 65 7.59 1.48 -3.99
C ILE A 65 6.67 1.82 -5.17
N VAL A 66 6.16 3.07 -5.25
CA VAL A 66 5.35 3.52 -6.40
C VAL A 66 6.17 3.44 -7.68
N ALA A 67 7.41 3.97 -7.67
CA ALA A 67 8.31 3.93 -8.81
C ALA A 67 8.56 2.50 -9.29
N THR A 68 8.91 1.59 -8.37
CA THR A 68 9.19 0.20 -8.70
C THR A 68 7.93 -0.52 -9.20
N SER A 69 6.77 -0.32 -8.59
CA SER A 69 5.51 -0.92 -9.03
C SER A 69 5.13 -0.44 -10.44
N CYS A 70 5.27 0.85 -10.72
CA CYS A 70 5.01 1.41 -12.05
C CYS A 70 6.02 0.93 -13.09
N ALA A 71 7.30 0.77 -12.72
CA ALA A 71 8.33 0.22 -13.60
C ALA A 71 8.06 -1.25 -13.95
N VAL A 72 7.70 -2.06 -12.98
CA VAL A 72 7.29 -3.45 -13.21
C VAL A 72 6.06 -3.52 -14.13
N LEU A 73 5.06 -2.67 -13.91
CA LEU A 73 3.88 -2.61 -14.79
C LEU A 73 4.27 -2.18 -16.22
N ALA A 74 5.20 -1.24 -16.38
CA ALA A 74 5.70 -0.82 -17.70
C ALA A 74 6.40 -1.98 -18.41
N ALA A 75 7.23 -2.77 -17.71
CA ALA A 75 7.86 -3.96 -18.24
C ALA A 75 6.84 -5.04 -18.63
N ILE A 76 5.81 -5.27 -17.81
CA ILE A 76 4.71 -6.19 -18.15
C ILE A 76 4.02 -5.75 -19.44
N ARG A 77 3.67 -4.47 -19.58
CA ARG A 77 3.01 -3.93 -20.79
C ARG A 77 3.91 -3.99 -22.02
N GLU A 78 5.22 -3.81 -21.87
CA GLU A 78 6.20 -3.98 -22.94
C GLU A 78 6.29 -5.44 -23.40
N ARG A 79 6.26 -6.39 -22.44
CA ARG A 79 6.38 -7.83 -22.72
C ARG A 79 5.07 -8.46 -23.20
N VAL A 80 3.93 -7.95 -22.75
CA VAL A 80 2.57 -8.42 -23.07
C VAL A 80 1.74 -7.23 -23.55
N PRO A 81 1.94 -6.77 -24.80
CA PRO A 81 1.27 -5.56 -25.32
C PRO A 81 -0.26 -5.65 -25.33
N ASP A 82 -0.80 -6.86 -25.51
CA ASP A 82 -2.24 -7.12 -25.54
C ASP A 82 -2.82 -7.50 -24.15
N LEU A 83 -2.09 -7.18 -23.07
CA LEU A 83 -2.58 -7.42 -21.71
C LEU A 83 -3.90 -6.69 -21.49
N ALA A 84 -4.97 -7.44 -21.31
CA ALA A 84 -6.28 -6.89 -21.03
C ALA A 84 -6.25 -6.11 -19.68
N PRO A 85 -6.98 -4.99 -19.59
CA PRO A 85 -7.13 -4.29 -18.32
C PRO A 85 -7.76 -5.21 -17.27
N PRO A 86 -7.44 -5.01 -15.98
CA PRO A 86 -8.04 -5.79 -14.91
C PRO A 86 -9.51 -5.41 -14.73
N ALA A 87 -10.31 -6.33 -14.19
CA ALA A 87 -11.67 -6.02 -13.78
C ALA A 87 -11.70 -5.01 -12.62
N LEU A 88 -10.74 -5.14 -11.72
CA LEU A 88 -10.55 -4.27 -10.55
C LEU A 88 -9.06 -4.15 -10.25
N ALA A 89 -8.66 -3.06 -9.60
CA ALA A 89 -7.36 -2.97 -8.97
C ALA A 89 -7.49 -2.52 -7.51
N ALA A 90 -6.50 -2.84 -6.71
CA ALA A 90 -6.36 -2.35 -5.34
C ALA A 90 -4.88 -2.18 -5.00
N GLY A 91 -4.59 -1.31 -4.05
CA GLY A 91 -3.26 -1.18 -3.49
C GLY A 91 -3.33 -1.04 -1.98
N HIS A 92 -2.35 -1.57 -1.26
CA HIS A 92 -2.30 -1.46 0.19
C HIS A 92 -1.68 -0.11 0.59
N SER A 93 -2.43 0.73 1.28
CA SER A 93 -2.00 2.07 1.72
C SER A 93 -1.43 2.89 0.53
N LEU A 94 -0.13 3.18 0.50
CA LEU A 94 0.51 3.89 -0.62
C LEU A 94 0.32 3.18 -1.97
N GLY A 95 0.13 1.86 -1.99
CA GLY A 95 -0.14 1.09 -3.21
C GLY A 95 -1.42 1.52 -3.94
N GLU A 96 -2.37 2.16 -3.25
CA GLU A 96 -3.57 2.75 -3.88
C GLU A 96 -3.20 3.85 -4.90
N TYR A 97 -2.11 4.59 -4.66
CA TYR A 97 -1.56 5.56 -5.62
C TYR A 97 -1.00 4.86 -6.86
N SER A 98 -0.28 3.73 -6.69
CA SER A 98 0.18 2.90 -7.81
C SER A 98 -0.99 2.36 -8.64
N ALA A 99 -2.08 1.94 -7.99
CA ALA A 99 -3.29 1.49 -8.66
C ALA A 99 -3.96 2.61 -9.47
N LEU A 100 -3.99 3.83 -8.94
CA LEU A 100 -4.52 5.01 -9.65
C LEU A 100 -3.66 5.39 -10.86
N VAL A 101 -2.32 5.30 -10.76
CA VAL A 101 -1.42 5.48 -11.90
C VAL A 101 -1.65 4.40 -12.96
N ALA A 102 -1.77 3.14 -12.55
CA ALA A 102 -2.04 2.01 -13.45
C ALA A 102 -3.35 2.18 -14.23
N ALA A 103 -4.37 2.78 -13.59
CA ALA A 103 -5.67 3.08 -14.17
C ALA A 103 -5.70 4.39 -14.99
N GLY A 104 -4.60 5.12 -15.09
CA GLY A 104 -4.53 6.42 -15.78
C GLY A 104 -5.33 7.53 -15.09
N ALA A 105 -5.70 7.35 -13.84
CA ALA A 105 -6.41 8.35 -13.05
C ALA A 105 -5.48 9.42 -12.46
N LEU A 106 -4.22 9.06 -12.26
CA LEU A 106 -3.19 9.92 -11.68
C LEU A 106 -1.90 9.79 -12.51
N GLU A 107 -1.29 10.91 -12.88
CA GLU A 107 0.00 10.91 -13.55
C GLU A 107 1.11 10.41 -12.60
N LEU A 108 2.11 9.71 -13.15
CA LEU A 108 3.21 9.15 -12.37
C LEU A 108 3.96 10.23 -11.56
N GLU A 109 4.25 11.37 -12.20
CA GLU A 109 4.98 12.49 -11.61
C GLU A 109 4.23 13.08 -10.42
N ASP A 110 2.91 13.23 -10.55
CA ASP A 110 2.06 13.73 -9.48
C ASP A 110 1.93 12.70 -8.35
N ALA A 111 1.80 11.42 -8.69
CA ALA A 111 1.75 10.34 -7.70
C ALA A 111 3.01 10.31 -6.82
N VAL A 112 4.20 10.37 -7.42
CA VAL A 112 5.45 10.29 -6.64
C VAL A 112 5.68 11.55 -5.79
N ARG A 113 5.27 12.74 -6.27
CA ARG A 113 5.28 13.97 -5.46
C ARG A 113 4.30 13.88 -4.30
N LEU A 114 3.07 13.41 -4.55
CA LEU A 114 2.04 13.24 -3.52
C LEU A 114 2.48 12.26 -2.43
N VAL A 115 2.99 11.07 -2.80
CA VAL A 115 3.41 10.10 -1.80
C VAL A 115 4.70 10.51 -1.09
N ARG A 116 5.58 11.33 -1.71
CA ARG A 116 6.71 11.99 -1.05
C ARG A 116 6.21 12.96 0.02
N ALA A 117 5.28 13.84 -0.33
CA ALA A 117 4.67 14.78 0.60
C ALA A 117 3.91 14.04 1.73
N ARG A 118 3.13 13.00 1.36
CA ARG A 118 2.43 12.13 2.30
C ARG A 118 3.40 11.47 3.29
N GLY A 119 4.48 10.88 2.80
CA GLY A 119 5.47 10.20 3.64
C GLY A 119 6.16 11.17 4.62
N ARG A 120 6.56 12.36 4.16
CA ARG A 120 7.11 13.43 5.02
C ARG A 120 6.11 13.86 6.08
N ALA A 121 4.88 14.19 5.66
CA ALA A 121 3.83 14.64 6.57
C ALA A 121 3.46 13.57 7.63
N MET A 122 3.39 12.30 7.26
CA MET A 122 3.12 11.20 8.19
C MET A 122 4.27 11.02 9.19
N GLN A 123 5.52 11.20 8.76
CA GLN A 123 6.69 11.10 9.63
C GLN A 123 6.76 12.26 10.64
N GLU A 124 6.31 13.45 10.21
CA GLU A 124 6.32 14.68 11.01
C GLU A 124 5.05 14.87 11.86
N ALA A 125 4.01 14.06 11.63
CA ALA A 125 2.71 14.22 12.30
C ALA A 125 2.78 14.07 13.82
N VAL A 126 3.73 13.27 14.32
CA VAL A 126 3.99 13.07 15.75
C VAL A 126 5.50 13.04 16.02
N ALA A 127 5.90 13.53 17.19
CA ALA A 127 7.29 13.45 17.60
C ALA A 127 7.77 11.99 17.75
N ALA A 128 9.05 11.75 17.54
CA ALA A 128 9.63 10.42 17.70
C ALA A 128 9.38 9.86 19.10
N GLY A 129 8.94 8.60 19.17
CA GLY A 129 8.62 7.91 20.43
C GLY A 129 7.22 8.19 21.00
N VAL A 130 6.47 9.16 20.47
CA VAL A 130 5.09 9.44 20.90
C VAL A 130 4.12 8.36 20.40
N GLY A 131 4.31 7.88 19.17
CA GLY A 131 3.45 6.89 18.56
C GLY A 131 4.10 5.51 18.47
N ALA A 132 3.26 4.48 18.34
CA ALA A 132 3.67 3.09 18.10
C ALA A 132 2.67 2.36 17.23
N ILE A 133 3.14 1.25 16.64
CA ILE A 133 2.32 0.30 15.86
C ILE A 133 2.64 -1.12 16.32
N SER A 134 1.61 -1.94 16.45
CA SER A 134 1.75 -3.37 16.78
C SER A 134 0.88 -4.23 15.87
N ALA A 135 1.45 -5.33 15.38
CA ALA A 135 0.70 -6.38 14.70
C ALA A 135 0.10 -7.33 15.73
N ILE A 136 -1.22 -7.50 15.68
CA ILE A 136 -2.01 -8.31 16.57
C ILE A 136 -2.48 -9.56 15.86
N MET A 137 -2.32 -10.72 16.52
CA MET A 137 -2.77 -12.01 16.00
C MET A 137 -3.54 -12.80 17.04
N GLY A 138 -4.56 -13.56 16.59
CA GLY A 138 -5.32 -14.47 17.42
C GLY A 138 -6.34 -13.81 18.34
N VAL A 139 -6.78 -12.60 18.01
CA VAL A 139 -7.88 -11.88 18.66
C VAL A 139 -8.88 -11.46 17.59
N GLU A 140 -10.16 -11.66 17.86
CA GLU A 140 -11.24 -11.25 16.97
C GLU A 140 -11.36 -9.72 16.91
N PRO A 141 -11.80 -9.14 15.76
CA PRO A 141 -11.87 -7.71 15.58
C PRO A 141 -12.63 -6.96 16.67
N GLU A 142 -13.82 -7.41 17.01
CA GLU A 142 -14.71 -6.77 17.98
C GLU A 142 -14.08 -6.75 19.39
N ARG A 143 -13.37 -7.82 19.74
CA ARG A 143 -12.64 -7.89 21.01
C ARG A 143 -11.43 -6.97 21.02
N LEU A 144 -10.73 -6.84 19.89
CA LEU A 144 -9.60 -5.93 19.78
C LEU A 144 -10.05 -4.47 19.86
N GLU A 145 -11.18 -4.13 19.24
CA GLU A 145 -11.79 -2.80 19.35
C GLU A 145 -12.14 -2.48 20.81
N ALA A 146 -12.73 -3.44 21.56
CA ALA A 146 -13.00 -3.29 22.98
C ALA A 146 -11.71 -3.06 23.80
N PHE A 147 -10.64 -3.78 23.50
CA PHE A 147 -9.33 -3.55 24.11
C PHE A 147 -8.77 -2.17 23.80
N CYS A 148 -8.94 -1.67 22.56
CA CYS A 148 -8.53 -0.31 22.22
C CYS A 148 -9.30 0.74 23.03
N VAL A 149 -10.62 0.57 23.22
CA VAL A 149 -11.44 1.47 24.03
C VAL A 149 -10.98 1.45 25.50
N GLU A 150 -10.80 0.26 26.09
CA GLU A 150 -10.35 0.07 27.48
C GLU A 150 -8.97 0.69 27.72
N ALA A 151 -8.04 0.46 26.79
CA ALA A 151 -6.65 0.87 26.92
C ALA A 151 -6.40 2.34 26.53
N ALA A 152 -7.35 3.03 25.91
CA ALA A 152 -7.17 4.40 25.45
C ALA A 152 -6.82 5.37 26.60
N GLN A 153 -7.59 5.37 27.69
CA GLN A 153 -7.33 6.18 28.89
C GLN A 153 -7.00 7.65 28.58
N GLY A 154 -7.70 8.24 27.60
CA GLY A 154 -7.45 9.60 27.13
C GLY A 154 -6.42 9.73 26.00
N GLU A 155 -5.72 8.65 25.64
CA GLU A 155 -4.82 8.57 24.50
C GLU A 155 -5.53 7.97 23.27
N VAL A 156 -4.91 8.12 22.09
CA VAL A 156 -5.39 7.51 20.86
C VAL A 156 -4.79 6.12 20.71
N VAL A 157 -5.63 5.13 20.47
CA VAL A 157 -5.26 3.80 19.95
C VAL A 157 -6.46 3.21 19.20
N SER A 158 -6.23 2.65 18.03
CA SER A 158 -7.28 2.03 17.22
C SER A 158 -6.71 0.98 16.28
N PRO A 159 -7.55 0.08 15.73
CA PRO A 159 -7.18 -0.67 14.54
C PRO A 159 -6.77 0.28 13.41
N ALA A 160 -5.68 -0.05 12.72
CA ALA A 160 -5.10 0.70 11.62
C ALA A 160 -5.19 -0.09 10.30
N ASN A 161 -4.98 -1.42 10.34
CA ASN A 161 -5.11 -2.27 9.17
C ASN A 161 -5.80 -3.59 9.54
N PHE A 162 -6.87 -3.94 8.83
CA PHE A 162 -7.42 -5.30 8.81
C PHE A 162 -6.78 -6.05 7.63
N ASN A 163 -5.68 -6.75 7.90
CA ASN A 163 -4.84 -7.32 6.83
C ASN A 163 -5.30 -8.71 6.37
N ALA A 164 -5.76 -9.55 7.28
CA ALA A 164 -6.27 -10.90 6.99
C ALA A 164 -6.98 -11.44 8.24
N PRO A 165 -7.78 -12.52 8.13
CA PRO A 165 -8.39 -13.17 9.29
C PRO A 165 -7.38 -13.41 10.40
N GLY A 166 -7.66 -12.84 11.59
CA GLY A 166 -6.81 -12.91 12.76
C GLY A 166 -5.46 -12.19 12.64
N GLN A 167 -5.31 -11.24 11.71
CA GLN A 167 -4.13 -10.37 11.61
C GLN A 167 -4.56 -8.91 11.44
N ILE A 168 -4.50 -8.17 12.53
CA ILE A 168 -4.89 -6.76 12.59
C ILE A 168 -3.67 -5.95 13.07
N VAL A 169 -3.50 -4.76 12.54
CA VAL A 169 -2.50 -3.81 13.03
C VAL A 169 -3.21 -2.75 13.83
N ILE A 170 -2.67 -2.40 15.01
CA ILE A 170 -3.12 -1.26 15.82
C ILE A 170 -2.08 -0.15 15.77
N ALA A 171 -2.53 1.09 15.84
CA ALA A 171 -1.69 2.27 15.87
C ALA A 171 -2.24 3.31 16.85
N GLY A 172 -1.36 4.12 17.44
CA GLY A 172 -1.74 5.16 18.38
C GLY A 172 -0.57 5.65 19.22
N HIS A 173 -0.86 6.25 20.38
CA HIS A 173 0.16 6.61 21.35
C HIS A 173 0.86 5.36 21.89
N ALA A 174 2.15 5.45 22.10
CA ALA A 174 2.98 4.32 22.49
C ALA A 174 2.48 3.64 23.79
N GLY A 175 2.05 4.44 24.79
CA GLY A 175 1.49 3.93 26.04
C GLY A 175 0.20 3.13 25.83
N ALA A 176 -0.72 3.66 25.04
CA ALA A 176 -1.98 2.99 24.74
C ALA A 176 -1.77 1.71 23.91
N VAL A 177 -0.89 1.73 22.90
CA VAL A 177 -0.52 0.53 22.12
C VAL A 177 0.11 -0.55 23.01
N ALA A 178 0.94 -0.17 23.99
CA ALA A 178 1.52 -1.11 24.95
C ALA A 178 0.42 -1.76 25.80
N ARG A 179 -0.52 -1.00 26.37
CA ARG A 179 -1.64 -1.53 27.17
C ARG A 179 -2.52 -2.48 26.37
N VAL A 180 -2.87 -2.14 25.10
CA VAL A 180 -3.60 -3.07 24.23
C VAL A 180 -2.80 -4.35 24.01
N SER A 181 -1.49 -4.23 23.79
CA SER A 181 -0.62 -5.41 23.58
C SER A 181 -0.61 -6.34 24.80
N GLU A 182 -0.62 -5.79 26.02
CA GLU A 182 -0.73 -6.56 27.26
C GLU A 182 -2.09 -7.28 27.36
N LEU A 183 -3.21 -6.60 27.06
CA LEU A 183 -4.54 -7.20 27.04
C LEU A 183 -4.64 -8.34 26.01
N VAL A 184 -4.03 -8.16 24.82
CA VAL A 184 -3.96 -9.19 23.80
C VAL A 184 -3.19 -10.41 24.27
N VAL A 185 -2.04 -10.23 24.94
CA VAL A 185 -1.23 -11.33 25.47
C VAL A 185 -1.99 -12.04 26.61
N ALA A 186 -2.64 -11.31 27.50
CA ALA A 186 -3.48 -11.88 28.57
C ALA A 186 -4.65 -12.71 28.00
N ALA A 187 -5.16 -12.31 26.82
CA ALA A 187 -6.19 -13.05 26.07
C ALA A 187 -5.63 -14.21 25.22
N LYS A 188 -4.36 -14.60 25.39
CA LYS A 188 -3.65 -15.64 24.65
C LYS A 188 -3.43 -15.33 23.15
N GLY A 189 -3.58 -14.06 22.74
CA GLY A 189 -3.17 -13.55 21.46
C GLY A 189 -1.66 -13.24 21.41
N ARG A 190 -1.21 -12.72 20.29
CA ARG A 190 0.18 -12.28 20.10
C ARG A 190 0.19 -10.82 19.64
N ALA A 191 1.05 -10.02 20.23
CA ALA A 191 1.33 -8.65 19.83
C ALA A 191 2.83 -8.53 19.45
N ILE A 192 3.09 -8.00 18.27
CA ILE A 192 4.44 -7.83 17.74
C ILE A 192 4.62 -6.35 17.40
N ALA A 193 5.48 -5.66 18.15
CA ALA A 193 5.83 -4.28 17.85
C ALA A 193 6.50 -4.15 16.47
N LEU A 194 6.03 -3.23 15.66
CA LEU A 194 6.59 -2.96 14.35
C LEU A 194 7.58 -1.79 14.41
N LYS A 195 8.74 -1.98 13.77
CA LYS A 195 9.77 -0.94 13.67
C LYS A 195 9.42 0.03 12.54
N VAL A 196 8.57 1.00 12.83
CA VAL A 196 8.14 2.04 11.90
C VAL A 196 8.29 3.41 12.54
N SER A 197 8.39 4.45 11.71
CA SER A 197 8.69 5.82 12.15
C SER A 197 7.49 6.59 12.71
N ALA A 198 6.25 6.14 12.46
CA ALA A 198 5.04 6.86 12.86
C ALA A 198 3.84 5.90 13.01
N PRO A 199 2.80 6.26 13.79
CA PRO A 199 1.58 5.48 14.01
C PRO A 199 0.58 5.70 12.87
N PHE A 200 0.84 5.07 11.71
CA PHE A 200 0.03 5.22 10.50
C PHE A 200 -1.42 4.79 10.69
N HIS A 201 -2.32 5.38 9.89
CA HIS A 201 -3.73 4.97 9.78
C HIS A 201 -4.52 5.06 11.11
N CYS A 202 -4.25 6.07 11.92
CA CYS A 202 -5.03 6.41 13.12
C CYS A 202 -5.18 7.93 13.25
N ALA A 203 -5.99 8.39 14.18
CA ALA A 203 -6.32 9.82 14.37
C ALA A 203 -5.10 10.74 14.57
N LEU A 204 -3.95 10.20 15.02
CA LEU A 204 -2.70 10.95 15.13
C LEU A 204 -2.15 11.41 13.76
N MET A 205 -2.63 10.81 12.66
CA MET A 205 -2.25 11.20 11.30
C MET A 205 -3.10 12.33 10.71
N ALA A 206 -4.07 12.89 11.44
CA ALA A 206 -4.91 14.00 10.96
C ALA A 206 -4.09 15.22 10.47
N PRO A 207 -2.93 15.60 11.05
CA PRO A 207 -2.07 16.63 10.47
C PRO A 207 -1.57 16.27 9.06
N ALA A 208 -1.19 15.01 8.84
CA ALA A 208 -0.74 14.53 7.54
C ALA A 208 -1.88 14.48 6.52
N ALA A 209 -3.10 14.11 6.93
CA ALA A 209 -4.28 14.14 6.08
C ALA A 209 -4.53 15.55 5.51
N ARG A 210 -4.40 16.59 6.35
CA ARG A 210 -4.51 17.98 5.91
C ARG A 210 -3.44 18.42 4.90
N VAL A 211 -2.22 17.87 5.02
CA VAL A 211 -1.16 18.10 4.02
C VAL A 211 -1.54 17.45 2.69
N VAL A 212 -1.93 16.18 2.71
CA VAL A 212 -2.35 15.44 1.50
C VAL A 212 -3.55 16.13 0.84
N GLU A 213 -4.52 16.61 1.61
CA GLU A 213 -5.67 17.37 1.09
C GLU A 213 -5.22 18.62 0.32
N ARG A 214 -4.31 19.42 0.89
CA ARG A 214 -3.77 20.61 0.20
C ARG A 214 -3.01 20.26 -1.07
N GLU A 215 -2.18 19.23 -1.04
CA GLU A 215 -1.43 18.79 -2.24
C GLU A 215 -2.39 18.34 -3.35
N LEU A 216 -3.43 17.57 -2.99
CA LEU A 216 -4.43 17.09 -3.94
C LEU A 216 -5.24 18.20 -4.60
N THR A 217 -5.31 19.42 -4.02
CA THR A 217 -6.01 20.53 -4.70
C THR A 217 -5.39 20.88 -6.05
N ARG A 218 -4.08 20.67 -6.20
CA ARG A 218 -3.29 21.03 -7.38
C ARG A 218 -3.13 19.87 -8.38
N VAL A 219 -3.57 18.68 -8.02
CA VAL A 219 -3.40 17.48 -8.82
C VAL A 219 -4.67 17.18 -9.58
N PRO A 220 -4.62 17.10 -10.92
CA PRO A 220 -5.75 16.65 -11.70
C PRO A 220 -5.97 15.15 -11.49
N ILE A 221 -7.22 14.74 -11.35
CA ILE A 221 -7.62 13.34 -11.30
C ILE A 221 -8.50 13.05 -12.51
N ALA A 222 -8.04 12.15 -13.37
CA ALA A 222 -8.82 11.65 -14.49
C ALA A 222 -9.74 10.50 -14.06
N ARG A 223 -10.68 10.13 -14.95
CA ARG A 223 -11.51 8.95 -14.72
C ARG A 223 -10.64 7.68 -14.80
N PRO A 224 -10.64 6.81 -13.78
CA PRO A 224 -9.94 5.53 -13.84
C PRO A 224 -10.46 4.68 -15.00
N ALA A 225 -9.56 4.06 -15.76
CA ALA A 225 -9.91 3.15 -16.85
C ALA A 225 -10.58 1.85 -16.35
N PHE A 226 -10.36 1.51 -15.10
CA PHE A 226 -11.01 0.41 -14.37
C PHE A 226 -11.17 0.81 -12.89
N PRO A 227 -12.17 0.22 -12.18
CA PRO A 227 -12.42 0.60 -10.79
C PRO A 227 -11.28 0.24 -9.86
N ILE A 228 -11.00 1.13 -8.89
CA ILE A 228 -10.04 0.91 -7.81
C ILE A 228 -10.81 0.63 -6.53
N VAL A 229 -10.47 -0.44 -5.82
CA VAL A 229 -11.03 -0.72 -4.49
C VAL A 229 -10.31 0.16 -3.48
N ALA A 230 -11.02 1.15 -2.93
CA ALA A 230 -10.44 2.09 -1.98
C ALA A 230 -10.23 1.46 -0.60
N ASN A 231 -9.13 1.79 0.07
CA ASN A 231 -8.76 1.18 1.35
C ASN A 231 -9.75 1.47 2.48
N VAL A 232 -10.34 2.66 2.50
CA VAL A 232 -11.15 3.14 3.65
C VAL A 232 -12.56 2.60 3.68
N ASP A 233 -13.13 2.19 2.55
CA ASP A 233 -14.50 1.65 2.47
C ASP A 233 -14.59 0.29 1.78
N ALA A 234 -13.47 -0.24 1.28
CA ALA A 234 -13.35 -1.51 0.59
C ALA A 234 -14.32 -1.64 -0.60
N ARG A 235 -14.65 -0.52 -1.27
CA ARG A 235 -15.60 -0.47 -2.38
C ARG A 235 -14.90 -0.07 -3.68
N PRO A 236 -15.27 -0.70 -4.82
CA PRO A 236 -14.82 -0.26 -6.12
C PRO A 236 -15.27 1.16 -6.41
N ASN A 237 -14.32 2.01 -6.84
CA ASN A 237 -14.57 3.40 -7.24
C ASN A 237 -14.01 3.67 -8.63
N ALA A 238 -14.85 4.19 -9.53
CA ALA A 238 -14.48 4.69 -10.86
C ALA A 238 -14.85 6.17 -11.04
N ASP A 239 -15.33 6.82 -9.98
CA ASP A 239 -15.68 8.23 -9.99
C ASP A 239 -14.48 9.09 -9.60
N PRO A 240 -13.91 9.91 -10.52
CA PRO A 240 -12.77 10.76 -10.23
C PRO A 240 -13.05 11.79 -9.13
N ALA A 241 -14.31 12.23 -8.97
CA ALA A 241 -14.67 13.21 -7.94
C ALA A 241 -14.47 12.67 -6.51
N ARG A 242 -14.61 11.34 -6.32
CA ARG A 242 -14.42 10.68 -5.03
C ARG A 242 -12.97 10.34 -4.71
N VAL A 243 -12.07 10.27 -5.71
CA VAL A 243 -10.68 9.83 -5.48
C VAL A 243 -9.99 10.70 -4.44
N LYS A 244 -10.08 12.03 -4.56
CA LYS A 244 -9.40 12.94 -3.63
C LYS A 244 -9.88 12.75 -2.19
N GLU A 245 -11.19 12.68 -1.97
CA GLU A 245 -11.79 12.43 -0.66
C GLU A 245 -11.29 11.11 -0.07
N LEU A 246 -11.32 10.03 -0.88
CA LEU A 246 -10.92 8.70 -0.44
C LEU A 246 -9.43 8.67 -0.05
N LEU A 247 -8.55 9.31 -0.83
CA LEU A 247 -7.11 9.40 -0.51
C LEU A 247 -6.83 10.22 0.76
N VAL A 248 -7.57 11.31 1.01
CA VAL A 248 -7.44 12.09 2.25
C VAL A 248 -7.86 11.25 3.45
N ARG A 249 -9.03 10.62 3.39
CA ARG A 249 -9.56 9.74 4.45
C ARG A 249 -8.67 8.53 4.71
N GLN A 250 -7.91 8.08 3.70
CA GLN A 250 -6.99 6.94 3.84
C GLN A 250 -5.81 7.25 4.79
N VAL A 251 -5.39 8.52 4.91
CA VAL A 251 -4.18 8.88 5.67
C VAL A 251 -4.31 8.57 7.16
N ASP A 252 -5.44 8.93 7.74
CA ASP A 252 -5.77 8.72 9.16
C ASP A 252 -6.87 7.66 9.39
N GLY A 253 -7.39 7.07 8.30
CA GLY A 253 -8.41 6.03 8.32
C GLY A 253 -7.83 4.62 8.18
N VAL A 254 -8.64 3.65 8.55
CA VAL A 254 -8.30 2.22 8.55
C VAL A 254 -8.13 1.67 7.13
N VAL A 255 -7.10 0.86 6.92
CA VAL A 255 -6.94 0.07 5.70
C VAL A 255 -7.73 -1.24 5.85
N ARG A 256 -8.83 -1.37 5.10
CA ARG A 256 -9.73 -2.53 5.09
C ARG A 256 -9.29 -3.56 4.03
N TRP A 257 -8.06 -4.09 4.16
CA TRP A 257 -7.48 -4.94 3.12
C TRP A 257 -8.22 -6.27 2.97
N GLU A 258 -8.56 -6.93 4.08
CA GLU A 258 -9.34 -8.17 4.05
C GLU A 258 -10.68 -7.97 3.34
N GLU A 259 -11.42 -6.93 3.67
CA GLU A 259 -12.70 -6.61 3.03
C GLU A 259 -12.51 -6.27 1.54
N SER A 260 -11.42 -5.57 1.18
CA SER A 260 -11.08 -5.26 -0.22
C SER A 260 -10.87 -6.52 -1.06
N VAL A 261 -10.13 -7.50 -0.51
CA VAL A 261 -9.93 -8.79 -1.19
C VAL A 261 -11.25 -9.56 -1.30
N ARG A 262 -12.07 -9.59 -0.25
CA ARG A 262 -13.40 -10.22 -0.27
C ARG A 262 -14.33 -9.57 -1.29
N ALA A 263 -14.31 -8.23 -1.41
CA ALA A 263 -15.09 -7.50 -2.42
C ALA A 263 -14.64 -7.88 -3.85
N MET A 264 -13.33 -8.04 -4.10
CA MET A 264 -12.84 -8.51 -5.39
C MET A 264 -13.32 -9.93 -5.72
N VAL A 265 -13.25 -10.85 -4.75
CA VAL A 265 -13.75 -12.22 -4.92
C VAL A 265 -15.26 -12.23 -5.18
N ALA A 266 -16.03 -11.44 -4.45
CA ALA A 266 -17.48 -11.30 -4.66
C ALA A 266 -17.82 -10.72 -6.05
N ALA A 267 -16.93 -9.91 -6.62
CA ALA A 267 -17.03 -9.42 -8.00
C ALA A 267 -16.58 -10.45 -9.07
N GLY A 268 -16.25 -11.67 -8.66
CA GLY A 268 -15.89 -12.77 -9.57
C GLY A 268 -14.40 -12.81 -9.95
N VAL A 269 -13.53 -12.10 -9.25
CA VAL A 269 -12.08 -12.18 -9.48
C VAL A 269 -11.56 -13.56 -9.08
N THR A 270 -10.86 -14.22 -10.00
CA THR A 270 -10.29 -15.56 -9.82
C THR A 270 -8.77 -15.58 -9.83
N HIS A 271 -8.15 -14.56 -10.42
CA HIS A 271 -6.72 -14.41 -10.55
C HIS A 271 -6.30 -12.99 -10.20
N ALA A 272 -5.10 -12.83 -9.66
CA ALA A 272 -4.53 -11.51 -9.39
C ALA A 272 -3.04 -11.46 -9.74
N LEU A 273 -2.58 -10.29 -10.22
CA LEU A 273 -1.17 -9.96 -10.32
C LEU A 273 -0.82 -9.03 -9.16
N GLU A 274 0.12 -9.42 -8.30
CA GLU A 274 0.76 -8.50 -7.36
C GLU A 274 1.93 -7.85 -8.07
N ILE A 275 1.78 -6.57 -8.44
CA ILE A 275 2.69 -5.82 -9.32
C ILE A 275 3.55 -4.89 -8.49
N GLY A 276 4.83 -5.19 -8.36
CA GLY A 276 5.78 -4.41 -7.57
C GLY A 276 6.65 -5.26 -6.66
N PRO A 277 7.43 -4.63 -5.75
CA PRO A 277 8.41 -5.34 -4.94
C PRO A 277 7.74 -6.24 -3.88
N GLY A 278 8.38 -7.38 -3.61
CA GLY A 278 7.98 -8.31 -2.55
C GLY A 278 6.82 -9.24 -2.93
N LYS A 279 6.27 -9.92 -1.91
CA LYS A 279 5.20 -10.94 -2.05
C LYS A 279 4.22 -10.86 -0.86
N VAL A 280 4.09 -9.68 -0.27
CA VAL A 280 3.31 -9.49 0.97
C VAL A 280 1.82 -9.70 0.71
N LEU A 281 1.30 -9.11 -0.36
CA LEU A 281 -0.13 -9.17 -0.66
C LEU A 281 -0.55 -10.59 -1.08
N ALA A 282 0.25 -11.32 -1.83
CA ALA A 282 -0.01 -12.73 -2.14
C ALA A 282 -0.13 -13.57 -0.87
N GLY A 283 0.74 -13.31 0.12
CA GLY A 283 0.66 -13.97 1.43
C GLY A 283 -0.64 -13.66 2.18
N LEU A 284 -1.10 -12.39 2.16
CA LEU A 284 -2.36 -11.97 2.76
C LEU A 284 -3.56 -12.56 2.02
N VAL A 285 -3.57 -12.47 0.69
CA VAL A 285 -4.64 -13.04 -0.16
C VAL A 285 -4.81 -14.53 0.09
N LYS A 286 -3.72 -15.30 0.16
CA LYS A 286 -3.78 -16.73 0.46
C LYS A 286 -4.50 -17.05 1.78
N ARG A 287 -4.45 -16.16 2.76
CA ARG A 287 -5.14 -16.31 4.05
C ARG A 287 -6.61 -15.88 3.98
N ILE A 288 -6.94 -14.91 3.12
CA ILE A 288 -8.29 -14.35 2.98
C ILE A 288 -9.14 -15.20 2.02
N ALA A 289 -8.57 -15.57 0.88
CA ALA A 289 -9.26 -16.23 -0.23
C ALA A 289 -8.33 -17.27 -0.88
N LYS A 290 -8.36 -18.50 -0.37
CA LYS A 290 -7.42 -19.59 -0.76
C LYS A 290 -7.52 -19.96 -2.25
N ASP A 291 -8.68 -19.76 -2.86
CA ASP A 291 -8.96 -20.12 -4.25
C ASP A 291 -8.55 -19.01 -5.23
N LEU A 292 -8.29 -17.80 -4.76
CA LEU A 292 -7.77 -16.69 -5.57
C LEU A 292 -6.30 -16.93 -5.88
N LYS A 293 -6.00 -17.22 -7.14
CA LYS A 293 -4.62 -17.43 -7.58
C LYS A 293 -3.89 -16.11 -7.72
N VAL A 294 -2.69 -16.00 -7.15
CA VAL A 294 -1.88 -14.78 -7.22
C VAL A 294 -0.52 -15.11 -7.82
N LEU A 295 -0.12 -14.33 -8.84
CA LEU A 295 1.24 -14.26 -9.33
C LEU A 295 1.86 -12.95 -8.81
N SER A 296 2.93 -13.05 -7.99
CA SER A 296 3.70 -11.89 -7.58
C SER A 296 4.74 -11.57 -8.66
N VAL A 297 4.66 -10.37 -9.24
CA VAL A 297 5.52 -9.90 -10.32
C VAL A 297 6.38 -8.76 -9.78
N GLY A 298 7.55 -9.12 -9.25
CA GLY A 298 8.51 -8.15 -8.67
C GLY A 298 9.88 -8.20 -9.32
N ASP A 299 10.11 -9.14 -10.24
CA ASP A 299 11.38 -9.39 -10.93
C ASP A 299 11.18 -9.72 -12.42
N ALA A 300 12.26 -9.70 -13.20
CA ALA A 300 12.21 -9.94 -14.65
C ALA A 300 11.72 -11.36 -14.98
N ALA A 301 12.06 -12.36 -14.17
CA ALA A 301 11.63 -13.73 -14.40
C ALA A 301 10.10 -13.88 -14.20
N ALA A 302 9.51 -13.17 -13.25
CA ALA A 302 8.08 -13.16 -13.05
C ALA A 302 7.33 -12.38 -14.15
N VAL A 303 7.93 -11.35 -14.73
CA VAL A 303 7.36 -10.64 -15.91
C VAL A 303 7.16 -11.60 -17.08
N GLU A 304 8.11 -12.51 -17.35
CA GLU A 304 8.00 -13.52 -18.40
C GLU A 304 6.84 -14.50 -18.18
N GLN A 305 6.42 -14.72 -16.93
CA GLN A 305 5.35 -15.64 -16.57
C GLN A 305 3.94 -15.06 -16.77
N VAL A 306 3.83 -13.73 -16.87
CA VAL A 306 2.52 -13.03 -16.92
C VAL A 306 1.67 -13.54 -18.06
N ALA A 307 2.21 -13.65 -19.30
CA ALA A 307 1.44 -14.10 -20.47
C ALA A 307 0.81 -15.49 -20.26
N GLY A 308 1.56 -16.44 -19.71
CA GLY A 308 1.05 -17.77 -19.39
C GLY A 308 0.02 -17.77 -18.28
N PHE A 309 0.20 -16.90 -17.27
CA PHE A 309 -0.71 -16.80 -16.13
C PHE A 309 -2.07 -16.18 -16.50
N VAL A 310 -2.08 -15.19 -17.41
CA VAL A 310 -3.32 -14.51 -17.82
C VAL A 310 -3.99 -15.15 -19.05
N GLY A 311 -3.29 -16.02 -19.79
CA GLY A 311 -3.80 -16.68 -20.99
C GLY A 311 -4.39 -18.09 -20.75
N GLY A 312 -4.16 -18.69 -19.58
CA GLY A 312 -4.71 -19.99 -19.18
C GLY A 312 -6.01 -19.81 -18.43
#